data_fd061718312c09b4d57421aec054d380
#
_entry.id   fd061718312c09b4d57421aec054d380
#
_cell.length_a   1.000
_cell.length_b   1.000
_cell.length_c   1.000
_cell.angle_alpha   90.00
_cell.angle_beta   90.00
_cell.angle_gamma   90.00
#
_symmetry.space_group_name_H-M   'P 1'
#
loop_
_entity.id
_entity.type
_entity.pdbx_description
1 polymer ?
#
loop_
_entity_poly.entity_id
_entity_poly.type
_entity_poly.pdbx_seq_one_letter_code
_entity_poly.pdbx_strand_id
1 'polypeptide(L)'
;MQHRTAARLALACLAATALPGHAQVTQKPDGQWRSLFTAGASIASGNTDAKSASVGADIIKLTASDKWAITGSGQYARSNGATTANHVGSTTIYSSDFTPDWFGFGQLDLLHDAPSDLSLRTTLGSGVGYHVVKKPDQSFDLSAGVGYTMDRFRHPQVIEDELRSRYDHAELLLAEESNNKLTDSTTFKQKLTVYPNLRDNDGVRTVFDAGLSVAMTKQLALTATLSHRYDSRPAEGLGHNDTLFVTGVSLRFD
;
A
#
# COMPACT_ATOMS: atom_id res chain seq x y z
N MET A 1 15.63 -2.59 -55.54
CA MET A 1 14.64 -3.27 -54.73
C MET A 1 14.80 -2.84 -53.30
N GLN A 2 13.96 -1.90 -52.86
CA GLN A 2 14.06 -1.28 -51.53
C GLN A 2 13.12 -1.97 -50.55
N HIS A 3 13.65 -2.61 -49.51
CA HIS A 3 12.86 -3.12 -48.40
C HIS A 3 12.56 -2.00 -47.42
N ARG A 4 11.35 -1.48 -47.42
CA ARG A 4 10.81 -0.60 -46.38
C ARG A 4 10.42 -1.43 -45.17
N THR A 5 11.24 -1.38 -44.12
CA THR A 5 10.92 -1.94 -42.81
C THR A 5 9.99 -0.96 -42.10
N ALA A 6 8.69 -1.26 -42.08
CA ALA A 6 7.74 -0.50 -41.27
C ALA A 6 7.92 -0.90 -39.79
N ALA A 7 8.48 -0.02 -38.99
CA ALA A 7 8.49 -0.14 -37.54
C ALA A 7 7.05 0.02 -37.03
N ARG A 8 6.43 -1.09 -36.64
CA ARG A 8 5.17 -1.07 -35.88
C ARG A 8 5.49 -0.71 -34.44
N LEU A 9 5.21 0.54 -34.05
CA LEU A 9 5.11 0.93 -32.66
C LEU A 9 3.92 0.15 -32.06
N ALA A 10 4.19 -0.92 -31.34
CA ALA A 10 3.22 -1.55 -30.46
C ALA A 10 3.05 -0.65 -29.25
N LEU A 11 1.99 0.16 -29.24
CA LEU A 11 1.53 0.86 -28.05
C LEU A 11 0.94 -0.21 -27.13
N ALA A 12 1.77 -0.74 -26.23
CA ALA A 12 1.32 -1.61 -25.16
C ALA A 12 0.48 -0.74 -24.21
N CYS A 13 -0.86 -0.79 -24.38
CA CYS A 13 -1.75 -0.32 -23.32
C CYS A 13 -1.52 -1.23 -22.10
N LEU A 14 -0.69 -0.76 -21.16
CA LEU A 14 -0.63 -1.36 -19.84
C LEU A 14 -2.05 -1.30 -19.26
N ALA A 15 -2.70 -2.45 -19.17
CA ALA A 15 -3.87 -2.61 -18.34
C ALA A 15 -3.39 -2.44 -16.89
N ALA A 16 -3.42 -1.20 -16.39
CA ALA A 16 -3.09 -0.89 -15.02
C ALA A 16 -4.16 -1.53 -14.12
N THR A 17 -3.79 -2.62 -13.47
CA THR A 17 -4.61 -3.22 -12.42
C THR A 17 -4.55 -2.32 -11.19
N ALA A 18 -5.69 -1.73 -10.85
CA ALA A 18 -5.73 -0.64 -9.87
C ALA A 18 -5.88 -1.14 -8.43
N LEU A 19 -4.88 -0.91 -7.58
CA LEU A 19 -5.03 -0.93 -6.12
C LEU A 19 -5.51 0.44 -5.63
N PRO A 20 -6.37 0.52 -4.60
CA PRO A 20 -6.72 1.79 -4.02
C PRO A 20 -5.49 2.38 -3.34
N GLY A 21 -4.96 3.40 -3.95
CA GLY A 21 -4.00 4.24 -3.29
C GLY A 21 -4.69 5.13 -2.26
N HIS A 22 -4.00 5.40 -1.20
CA HIS A 22 -4.53 6.14 -0.08
C HIS A 22 -4.58 7.64 -0.40
N ALA A 23 -5.77 8.15 -0.73
CA ALA A 23 -6.02 9.59 -0.67
C ALA A 23 -5.94 10.05 0.80
N GLN A 24 -5.57 11.29 1.05
CA GLN A 24 -5.33 11.73 2.42
C GLN A 24 -6.59 12.18 3.16
N VAL A 25 -6.73 11.67 4.38
CA VAL A 25 -7.61 12.25 5.41
C VAL A 25 -6.97 13.52 5.98
N THR A 26 -7.77 14.53 6.29
CA THR A 26 -7.31 15.75 6.96
C THR A 26 -6.68 15.43 8.31
N GLN A 27 -5.42 15.81 8.54
CA GLN A 27 -4.72 15.58 9.81
C GLN A 27 -4.86 16.83 10.71
N LYS A 28 -5.72 16.74 11.72
CA LYS A 28 -5.85 17.75 12.78
C LYS A 28 -5.76 17.10 14.14
N PRO A 29 -4.94 17.64 15.07
CA PRO A 29 -4.77 17.05 16.40
C PRO A 29 -5.90 17.46 17.38
N ASP A 30 -7.16 17.30 16.99
CA ASP A 30 -8.35 17.65 17.76
C ASP A 30 -9.10 16.46 18.35
N GLY A 31 -8.54 15.25 18.18
CA GLY A 31 -9.10 14.01 18.71
C GLY A 31 -10.36 13.51 17.99
N GLN A 32 -10.72 14.09 16.87
CA GLN A 32 -11.88 13.65 16.07
C GLN A 32 -11.47 12.54 15.09
N TRP A 33 -12.38 11.60 14.87
CA TRP A 33 -12.23 10.61 13.80
C TRP A 33 -12.55 11.24 12.45
N ARG A 34 -11.69 11.00 11.48
CA ARG A 34 -11.89 11.41 10.09
C ARG A 34 -11.69 10.24 9.18
N SER A 35 -12.43 10.21 8.09
CA SER A 35 -12.34 9.12 7.12
C SER A 35 -12.38 9.61 5.68
N LEU A 36 -11.76 8.83 4.83
CA LEU A 36 -11.74 9.00 3.38
C LEU A 36 -12.02 7.65 2.74
N PHE A 37 -13.01 7.61 1.87
CA PHE A 37 -13.32 6.42 1.07
C PHE A 37 -13.03 6.69 -0.39
N THR A 38 -12.32 5.79 -1.02
CA THR A 38 -11.92 5.86 -2.43
C THR A 38 -12.55 4.73 -3.22
N ALA A 39 -13.01 5.01 -4.42
CA ALA A 39 -13.45 3.99 -5.37
C ALA A 39 -12.87 4.28 -6.76
N GLY A 40 -12.49 3.23 -7.45
CA GLY A 40 -11.98 3.27 -8.82
C GLY A 40 -12.47 2.08 -9.63
N ALA A 41 -12.67 2.27 -10.93
CA ALA A 41 -12.96 1.19 -11.85
C ALA A 41 -12.36 1.49 -13.22
N SER A 42 -11.99 0.44 -13.97
CA SER A 42 -11.58 0.56 -15.36
C SER A 42 -12.15 -0.59 -16.20
N ILE A 43 -12.45 -0.29 -17.46
CA ILE A 43 -12.88 -1.26 -18.44
C ILE A 43 -12.13 -0.95 -19.74
N ALA A 44 -11.47 -1.96 -20.29
CA ALA A 44 -10.86 -1.93 -21.61
C ALA A 44 -11.45 -3.07 -22.44
N SER A 45 -11.72 -2.80 -23.72
CA SER A 45 -12.21 -3.78 -24.67
C SER A 45 -11.53 -3.59 -26.03
N GLY A 46 -11.39 -4.67 -26.79
CA GLY A 46 -10.73 -4.68 -28.10
C GLY A 46 -9.74 -5.84 -28.20
N ASN A 47 -8.49 -5.56 -28.54
CA ASN A 47 -7.44 -6.61 -28.60
C ASN A 47 -7.13 -7.23 -27.23
N THR A 48 -7.49 -6.55 -26.14
CA THR A 48 -7.38 -7.04 -24.76
C THR A 48 -8.65 -6.66 -24.02
N ASP A 49 -9.32 -7.65 -23.47
CA ASP A 49 -10.44 -7.42 -22.56
C ASP A 49 -9.92 -7.38 -21.11
N ALA A 50 -10.01 -6.21 -20.49
CA ALA A 50 -9.61 -6.04 -19.09
C ALA A 50 -10.67 -5.27 -18.29
N LYS A 51 -10.91 -5.70 -17.07
CA LYS A 51 -11.82 -5.06 -16.12
C LYS A 51 -11.16 -5.02 -14.75
N SER A 52 -11.24 -3.87 -14.08
CA SER A 52 -10.80 -3.76 -12.70
C SER A 52 -11.76 -2.93 -11.87
N ALA A 53 -11.82 -3.22 -10.59
CA ALA A 53 -12.49 -2.45 -9.56
C ALA A 53 -11.62 -2.38 -8.32
N SER A 54 -11.62 -1.23 -7.65
CA SER A 54 -10.87 -1.01 -6.43
C SER A 54 -11.68 -0.18 -5.44
N VAL A 55 -11.49 -0.46 -4.16
CA VAL A 55 -12.01 0.32 -3.05
C VAL A 55 -10.93 0.55 -2.02
N GLY A 56 -10.99 1.70 -1.34
CA GLY A 56 -10.07 2.05 -0.27
C GLY A 56 -10.77 2.79 0.85
N ALA A 57 -10.22 2.68 2.04
CA ALA A 57 -10.65 3.42 3.22
C ALA A 57 -9.43 3.85 4.02
N ASP A 58 -9.39 5.13 4.40
CA ASP A 58 -8.42 5.69 5.34
C ASP A 58 -9.18 6.31 6.49
N ILE A 59 -8.87 5.90 7.70
CA ILE A 59 -9.51 6.38 8.92
C ILE A 59 -8.40 6.82 9.87
N ILE A 60 -8.48 8.05 10.35
CA ILE A 60 -7.48 8.61 11.26
C ILE A 60 -8.14 9.28 12.45
N LYS A 61 -7.50 9.17 13.60
CA LYS A 61 -7.74 10.02 14.77
C LYS A 61 -6.39 10.50 15.26
N LEU A 62 -6.25 11.81 15.40
CA LEU A 62 -5.01 12.45 15.83
C LEU A 62 -5.31 13.35 17.03
N THR A 63 -4.56 13.20 18.10
CA THR A 63 -4.51 14.09 19.26
C THR A 63 -3.19 14.85 19.29
N ALA A 64 -2.89 15.57 20.34
CA ALA A 64 -1.59 16.23 20.49
C ALA A 64 -0.42 15.25 20.62
N SER A 65 -0.68 14.04 21.12
CA SER A 65 0.35 13.01 21.41
C SER A 65 0.09 11.66 20.76
N ASP A 66 -1.14 11.38 20.31
CA ASP A 66 -1.51 10.04 19.86
C ASP A 66 -2.10 10.06 18.45
N LYS A 67 -1.79 9.04 17.69
CA LYS A 67 -2.32 8.83 16.33
C LYS A 67 -2.84 7.39 16.19
N TRP A 68 -4.10 7.25 15.81
CA TRP A 68 -4.66 6.04 15.23
C TRP A 68 -4.76 6.21 13.72
N ALA A 69 -4.24 5.25 12.96
CA ALA A 69 -4.37 5.21 11.52
C ALA A 69 -4.83 3.79 11.12
N ILE A 70 -5.98 3.72 10.45
CA ILE A 70 -6.54 2.47 9.94
C ILE A 70 -6.71 2.64 8.45
N THR A 71 -6.08 1.77 7.66
CA THR A 71 -6.23 1.74 6.21
C THR A 71 -6.82 0.40 5.79
N GLY A 72 -7.66 0.42 4.79
CA GLY A 72 -8.24 -0.77 4.20
C GLY A 72 -8.24 -0.66 2.69
N SER A 73 -8.00 -1.77 1.99
CA SER A 73 -8.01 -1.82 0.53
C SER A 73 -8.58 -3.13 0.00
N GLY A 74 -9.30 -3.04 -1.11
CA GLY A 74 -9.77 -4.19 -1.85
C GLY A 74 -9.62 -3.97 -3.34
N GLN A 75 -9.17 -4.99 -4.06
CA GLN A 75 -9.03 -4.94 -5.51
C GLN A 75 -9.45 -6.26 -6.15
N TYR A 76 -10.10 -6.11 -7.28
CA TYR A 76 -10.39 -7.20 -8.19
C TYR A 76 -10.07 -6.79 -9.62
N ALA A 77 -9.31 -7.62 -10.35
CA ALA A 77 -9.05 -7.40 -11.77
C ALA A 77 -9.05 -8.72 -12.54
N ARG A 78 -9.51 -8.63 -13.79
CA ARG A 78 -9.45 -9.72 -14.79
C ARG A 78 -8.89 -9.20 -16.10
N SER A 79 -8.12 -10.03 -16.77
CA SER A 79 -7.63 -9.77 -18.13
C SER A 79 -7.74 -11.04 -18.95
N ASN A 80 -8.34 -10.94 -20.14
CA ASN A 80 -8.55 -12.08 -21.08
C ASN A 80 -9.16 -13.32 -20.40
N GLY A 81 -10.13 -13.10 -19.51
CA GLY A 81 -10.82 -14.18 -18.80
C GLY A 81 -10.11 -14.72 -17.55
N ALA A 82 -8.84 -14.41 -17.33
CA ALA A 82 -8.07 -14.78 -16.14
C ALA A 82 -8.15 -13.70 -15.06
N THR A 83 -8.22 -14.10 -13.80
CA THR A 83 -8.12 -13.16 -12.65
C THR A 83 -6.67 -12.79 -12.46
N THR A 84 -6.37 -11.49 -12.55
CA THR A 84 -5.00 -10.94 -12.43
C THR A 84 -4.77 -10.21 -11.11
N ALA A 85 -5.83 -9.82 -10.41
CA ALA A 85 -5.76 -9.33 -9.04
C ALA A 85 -7.02 -9.74 -8.29
N ASN A 86 -6.86 -10.15 -7.06
CA ASN A 86 -7.93 -10.40 -6.10
C ASN A 86 -7.32 -10.39 -4.71
N HIS A 87 -7.17 -9.17 -4.14
CA HIS A 87 -6.62 -9.01 -2.81
C HIS A 87 -7.43 -8.04 -1.97
N VAL A 88 -7.36 -8.27 -0.67
CA VAL A 88 -7.94 -7.43 0.37
C VAL A 88 -6.91 -7.29 1.47
N GLY A 89 -6.65 -6.05 1.89
CA GLY A 89 -5.69 -5.76 2.94
C GLY A 89 -6.20 -4.71 3.91
N SER A 90 -5.66 -4.74 5.12
CA SER A 90 -5.84 -3.68 6.09
C SER A 90 -4.59 -3.50 6.94
N THR A 91 -4.30 -2.26 7.32
CA THR A 91 -3.24 -1.89 8.26
C THR A 91 -3.84 -1.04 9.36
N THR A 92 -3.54 -1.37 10.60
CA THR A 92 -3.88 -0.57 11.77
C THR A 92 -2.61 -0.20 12.50
N ILE A 93 -2.37 1.09 12.69
CA ILE A 93 -1.22 1.63 13.43
C ILE A 93 -1.73 2.51 14.55
N TYR A 94 -1.24 2.26 15.74
CA TYR A 94 -1.32 3.18 16.85
C TYR A 94 0.07 3.68 17.18
N SER A 95 0.23 5.01 17.31
CA SER A 95 1.48 5.62 17.76
C SER A 95 1.21 6.65 18.85
N SER A 96 2.16 6.77 19.78
CA SER A 96 2.09 7.71 20.89
C SER A 96 3.45 8.37 21.12
N ASP A 97 3.44 9.70 21.19
CA ASP A 97 4.64 10.50 21.43
C ASP A 97 4.99 10.42 22.92
N PHE A 98 6.19 9.98 23.24
CA PHE A 98 6.72 10.02 24.61
C PHE A 98 7.69 11.19 24.83
N THR A 99 8.14 11.84 23.76
CA THR A 99 8.77 13.17 23.74
C THR A 99 8.25 13.95 22.52
N PRO A 100 8.56 15.26 22.38
CA PRO A 100 8.17 16.03 21.20
C PRO A 100 8.65 15.45 19.87
N ASP A 101 9.80 14.75 19.88
CA ASP A 101 10.47 14.24 18.68
C ASP A 101 10.40 12.72 18.54
N TRP A 102 10.12 11.98 19.62
CA TRP A 102 10.11 10.51 19.61
C TRP A 102 8.75 9.94 19.92
N PHE A 103 8.36 8.91 19.17
CA PHE A 103 7.13 8.14 19.39
C PHE A 103 7.38 6.64 19.45
N GLY A 104 6.52 5.93 20.15
CA GLY A 104 6.38 4.48 20.06
C GLY A 104 5.21 4.12 19.16
N PHE A 105 5.28 2.97 18.48
CA PHE A 105 4.17 2.49 17.67
C PHE A 105 3.92 0.99 17.81
N GLY A 106 2.67 0.60 17.56
CA GLY A 106 2.22 -0.78 17.34
C GLY A 106 1.47 -0.86 16.03
N GLN A 107 1.65 -1.95 15.29
CA GLN A 107 1.09 -2.17 13.96
C GLN A 107 0.48 -3.57 13.85
N LEU A 108 -0.68 -3.65 13.19
CA LEU A 108 -1.30 -4.89 12.73
C LEU A 108 -1.60 -4.77 11.24
N ASP A 109 -1.04 -5.68 10.44
CA ASP A 109 -1.37 -5.83 9.03
C ASP A 109 -2.08 -7.15 8.78
N LEU A 110 -3.09 -7.10 7.94
CA LEU A 110 -3.81 -8.27 7.42
C LEU A 110 -3.83 -8.18 5.89
N LEU A 111 -3.48 -9.26 5.21
CA LEU A 111 -3.48 -9.32 3.74
C LEU A 111 -3.98 -10.68 3.27
N HIS A 112 -4.94 -10.65 2.36
CA HIS A 112 -5.33 -11.77 1.52
C HIS A 112 -4.95 -11.47 0.08
N ASP A 113 -4.28 -12.40 -0.61
CA ASP A 113 -3.85 -12.25 -2.00
C ASP A 113 -3.99 -13.58 -2.75
N ALA A 114 -5.05 -13.68 -3.55
CA ALA A 114 -5.37 -14.91 -4.25
C ALA A 114 -4.38 -15.28 -5.37
N PRO A 115 -3.88 -14.35 -6.21
CA PRO A 115 -2.82 -14.62 -7.17
C PRO A 115 -1.55 -15.20 -6.56
N SER A 116 -1.17 -14.74 -5.37
CA SER A 116 0.00 -15.24 -4.64
C SER A 116 -0.30 -16.51 -3.82
N ASP A 117 -1.47 -17.11 -4.01
CA ASP A 117 -1.97 -18.27 -3.23
C ASP A 117 -2.00 -18.01 -1.71
N LEU A 118 -1.90 -16.76 -1.30
CA LEU A 118 -1.86 -16.31 0.08
C LEU A 118 -3.28 -16.18 0.63
N SER A 119 -3.67 -17.15 1.47
CA SER A 119 -4.98 -17.14 2.14
C SER A 119 -5.06 -16.01 3.17
N LEU A 120 -4.01 -15.84 3.96
CA LEU A 120 -3.89 -14.75 4.93
C LEU A 120 -2.42 -14.57 5.34
N ARG A 121 -1.95 -13.33 5.27
CA ARG A 121 -0.77 -12.84 5.97
C ARG A 121 -1.21 -11.99 7.13
N THR A 122 -0.66 -12.26 8.30
CA THR A 122 -0.83 -11.43 9.49
C THR A 122 0.54 -10.97 9.95
N THR A 123 0.76 -9.66 10.03
CA THR A 123 1.98 -9.08 10.59
C THR A 123 1.64 -8.28 11.83
N LEU A 124 2.29 -8.60 12.94
CA LEU A 124 2.29 -7.81 14.17
C LEU A 124 3.65 -7.15 14.29
N GLY A 125 3.68 -5.83 14.44
CA GLY A 125 4.91 -5.06 14.54
C GLY A 125 4.86 -4.05 15.69
N SER A 126 6.01 -3.68 16.21
CA SER A 126 6.17 -2.59 17.15
C SER A 126 7.57 -2.00 17.08
N GLY A 127 7.70 -0.75 17.50
CA GLY A 127 9.00 -0.08 17.44
C GLY A 127 8.93 1.35 17.92
N VAL A 128 9.96 2.10 17.55
CA VAL A 128 10.10 3.52 17.85
C VAL A 128 10.29 4.31 16.58
N GLY A 129 9.91 5.57 16.62
CA GLY A 129 10.11 6.49 15.50
C GLY A 129 10.53 7.87 15.95
N TYR A 130 11.04 8.63 15.01
CA TYR A 130 11.54 9.98 15.19
C TYR A 130 10.90 10.94 14.20
N HIS A 131 10.36 12.05 14.69
CA HIS A 131 9.84 13.13 13.89
C HIS A 131 10.98 14.02 13.37
N VAL A 132 11.46 13.79 12.15
CA VAL A 132 12.49 14.62 11.51
C VAL A 132 11.93 16.01 11.19
N VAL A 133 10.67 16.04 10.74
CA VAL A 133 9.91 17.28 10.49
C VAL A 133 8.50 17.09 11.08
N LYS A 134 8.10 18.01 11.95
CA LYS A 134 6.76 18.02 12.58
C LYS A 134 6.16 19.43 12.49
N LYS A 135 5.56 19.75 11.35
CA LYS A 135 4.92 21.05 11.06
C LYS A 135 3.46 20.82 10.66
N PRO A 136 2.59 21.84 10.76
CA PRO A 136 1.17 21.69 10.41
C PRO A 136 0.92 21.32 8.94
N ASP A 137 1.81 21.72 8.03
CA ASP A 137 1.74 21.53 6.58
C ASP A 137 2.73 20.49 6.04
N GLN A 138 3.64 20.02 6.87
CA GLN A 138 4.69 19.07 6.49
C GLN A 138 5.07 18.17 7.66
N SER A 139 5.09 16.85 7.44
CA SER A 139 5.70 15.88 8.35
C SER A 139 6.65 14.96 7.60
N PHE A 140 7.72 14.56 8.30
CA PHE A 140 8.62 13.52 7.85
C PHE A 140 9.08 12.71 9.07
N ASP A 141 8.73 11.43 9.06
CA ASP A 141 8.97 10.50 10.16
C ASP A 141 9.86 9.36 9.69
N LEU A 142 10.80 8.97 10.53
CA LEU A 142 11.59 7.74 10.39
C LEU A 142 11.21 6.80 11.52
N SER A 143 11.07 5.52 11.23
CA SER A 143 10.75 4.51 12.25
C SER A 143 11.52 3.22 12.05
N ALA A 144 11.82 2.56 13.17
CA ALA A 144 12.45 1.26 13.20
C ALA A 144 11.80 0.39 14.29
N GLY A 145 11.68 -0.90 13.99
CA GLY A 145 11.03 -1.84 14.88
C GLY A 145 11.28 -3.28 14.49
N VAL A 146 10.52 -4.15 15.13
CA VAL A 146 10.50 -5.59 14.86
C VAL A 146 9.07 -6.03 14.58
N GLY A 147 8.94 -6.99 13.71
CA GLY A 147 7.67 -7.60 13.34
C GLY A 147 7.72 -9.11 13.41
N TYR A 148 6.55 -9.72 13.51
CA TYR A 148 6.34 -11.15 13.37
C TYR A 148 5.26 -11.39 12.33
N THR A 149 5.62 -12.04 11.23
CA THR A 149 4.74 -12.34 10.10
C THR A 149 4.37 -13.80 10.09
N MET A 150 3.08 -14.07 9.90
CA MET A 150 2.47 -15.38 9.77
C MET A 150 1.76 -15.48 8.44
N ASP A 151 2.28 -16.30 7.53
CA ASP A 151 1.70 -16.58 6.23
C ASP A 151 0.95 -17.92 6.25
N ARG A 152 -0.25 -17.90 5.68
CA ARG A 152 -1.06 -19.12 5.42
C ARG A 152 -1.39 -19.17 3.94
N PHE A 153 -0.99 -20.25 3.29
CA PHE A 153 -1.24 -20.49 1.87
C PHE A 153 -2.45 -21.40 1.69
N ARG A 154 -3.14 -21.27 0.56
CA ARG A 154 -4.26 -22.16 0.18
C ARG A 154 -3.76 -23.54 -0.19
N HIS A 155 -2.65 -23.59 -0.91
CA HIS A 155 -1.94 -24.81 -1.29
C HIS A 155 -0.53 -24.76 -0.73
N PRO A 156 0.09 -25.92 -0.40
CA PRO A 156 1.47 -25.95 0.05
C PRO A 156 2.41 -25.30 -0.99
N GLN A 157 3.27 -24.41 -0.53
CA GLN A 157 4.30 -23.74 -1.32
C GLN A 157 5.69 -24.29 -0.96
N VAL A 158 6.63 -24.28 -1.90
CA VAL A 158 8.02 -24.62 -1.62
C VAL A 158 8.68 -23.44 -0.93
N ILE A 159 8.98 -23.58 0.35
CA ILE A 159 9.62 -22.54 1.18
C ILE A 159 10.76 -23.21 1.93
N GLU A 160 11.99 -22.71 1.79
CA GLU A 160 13.19 -23.30 2.38
C GLU A 160 13.34 -24.78 1.99
N ASP A 161 13.11 -25.11 0.71
CA ASP A 161 13.18 -26.46 0.13
C ASP A 161 12.15 -27.48 0.69
N GLU A 162 11.13 -27.01 1.42
CA GLU A 162 10.07 -27.84 1.97
C GLU A 162 8.68 -27.37 1.52
N LEU A 163 7.76 -28.30 1.31
CA LEU A 163 6.36 -28.01 1.05
C LEU A 163 5.67 -27.57 2.36
N ARG A 164 5.27 -26.30 2.43
CA ARG A 164 4.65 -25.69 3.59
C ARG A 164 3.35 -24.98 3.22
N SER A 165 2.30 -25.17 3.99
CA SER A 165 1.06 -24.38 3.92
C SER A 165 1.06 -23.20 4.89
N ARG A 166 2.11 -23.09 5.71
CA ARG A 166 2.31 -22.02 6.69
C ARG A 166 3.80 -21.66 6.78
N TYR A 167 4.08 -20.37 6.84
CA TYR A 167 5.42 -19.84 7.07
C TYR A 167 5.37 -18.68 8.05
N ASP A 168 6.09 -18.81 9.15
CA ASP A 168 6.15 -17.82 10.21
C ASP A 168 7.59 -17.35 10.39
N HIS A 169 7.81 -16.04 10.48
CA HIS A 169 9.13 -15.47 10.65
C HIS A 169 9.11 -14.13 11.38
N ALA A 170 10.21 -13.82 12.06
CA ALA A 170 10.47 -12.48 12.56
C ALA A 170 11.14 -11.65 11.47
N GLU A 171 10.86 -10.35 11.46
CA GLU A 171 11.43 -9.40 10.52
C GLU A 171 11.80 -8.08 11.21
N LEU A 172 12.75 -7.34 10.66
CA LEU A 172 12.93 -5.93 11.00
C LEU A 172 11.84 -5.12 10.29
N LEU A 173 11.51 -3.98 10.84
CA LEU A 173 10.62 -3.00 10.24
C LEU A 173 11.37 -1.66 10.20
N LEU A 174 11.66 -1.19 8.99
CA LEU A 174 12.28 0.11 8.76
C LEU A 174 11.35 0.91 7.86
N ALA A 175 10.92 2.08 8.29
CA ALA A 175 10.01 2.88 7.49
C ALA A 175 10.35 4.37 7.53
N GLU A 176 10.02 5.04 6.41
CA GLU A 176 9.88 6.47 6.33
C GLU A 176 8.45 6.81 5.92
N GLU A 177 7.90 7.87 6.47
CA GLU A 177 6.60 8.40 6.07
C GLU A 177 6.68 9.92 5.95
N SER A 178 6.22 10.48 4.83
CA SER A 178 6.11 11.92 4.68
C SER A 178 4.72 12.36 4.21
N ASN A 179 4.27 13.49 4.76
CA ASN A 179 3.03 14.14 4.38
C ASN A 179 3.31 15.61 4.12
N ASN A 180 2.89 16.10 2.95
CA ASN A 180 3.18 17.45 2.52
C ASN A 180 1.92 18.12 1.95
N LYS A 181 1.49 19.22 2.52
CA LYS A 181 0.49 20.10 1.94
C LYS A 181 1.18 20.98 0.90
N LEU A 182 1.07 20.65 -0.38
CA LEU A 182 1.73 21.39 -1.47
C LEU A 182 1.03 22.71 -1.76
N THR A 183 -0.32 22.72 -1.68
CA THR A 183 -1.15 23.92 -1.81
C THR A 183 -2.35 23.79 -0.87
N ASP A 184 -3.24 24.78 -0.83
CA ASP A 184 -4.46 24.69 -0.01
C ASP A 184 -5.40 23.56 -0.45
N SER A 185 -5.32 23.15 -1.70
CA SER A 185 -6.14 22.05 -2.25
C SER A 185 -5.39 20.78 -2.55
N THR A 186 -4.04 20.80 -2.52
CA THR A 186 -3.21 19.68 -2.98
C THR A 186 -2.33 19.15 -1.86
N THR A 187 -2.41 17.85 -1.61
CA THR A 187 -1.57 17.15 -0.64
C THR A 187 -0.84 15.98 -1.29
N PHE A 188 0.39 15.74 -0.86
CA PHE A 188 1.21 14.61 -1.27
C PHE A 188 1.62 13.81 -0.04
N LYS A 189 1.48 12.50 -0.13
CA LYS A 189 1.92 11.54 0.90
C LYS A 189 2.78 10.48 0.26
N GLN A 190 3.81 10.05 0.97
CA GLN A 190 4.54 8.83 0.64
C GLN A 190 4.89 8.05 1.90
N LYS A 191 5.04 6.74 1.73
CA LYS A 191 5.54 5.82 2.76
C LYS A 191 6.36 4.73 2.09
N LEU A 192 7.56 4.52 2.57
CA LEU A 192 8.40 3.37 2.23
C LEU A 192 8.57 2.53 3.47
N THR A 193 8.33 1.23 3.36
CA THR A 193 8.61 0.27 4.43
C THR A 193 9.44 -0.87 3.89
N VAL A 194 10.51 -1.21 4.58
CA VAL A 194 11.40 -2.32 4.27
C VAL A 194 11.32 -3.34 5.40
N TYR A 195 11.12 -4.60 5.06
CA TYR A 195 10.97 -5.73 5.97
C TYR A 195 12.08 -6.77 5.71
N PRO A 196 13.29 -6.61 6.24
CA PRO A 196 14.31 -7.65 6.20
C PRO A 196 13.87 -8.84 7.06
N ASN A 197 13.88 -10.04 6.48
CA ASN A 197 13.57 -11.29 7.18
C ASN A 197 14.75 -11.66 8.10
N LEU A 198 14.48 -11.90 9.38
CA LEU A 198 15.52 -12.27 10.36
C LEU A 198 15.80 -13.78 10.41
N ARG A 199 14.88 -14.58 9.89
CA ARG A 199 15.06 -16.04 9.79
C ARG A 199 15.85 -16.40 8.56
N ASP A 200 15.66 -15.67 7.47
CA ASP A 200 16.27 -15.89 6.18
C ASP A 200 17.00 -14.61 5.75
N ASN A 201 18.33 -14.62 5.86
CA ASN A 201 19.19 -13.45 5.65
C ASN A 201 19.06 -12.80 4.26
N ASP A 202 18.54 -13.53 3.25
CA ASP A 202 18.35 -13.01 1.88
C ASP A 202 16.91 -12.58 1.60
N GLY A 203 15.99 -12.80 2.56
CA GLY A 203 14.59 -12.43 2.44
C GLY A 203 14.38 -10.94 2.74
N VAL A 204 13.96 -10.16 1.74
CA VAL A 204 13.58 -8.75 1.91
C VAL A 204 12.28 -8.48 1.19
N ARG A 205 11.36 -7.85 1.88
CA ARG A 205 10.11 -7.33 1.31
C ARG A 205 10.11 -5.80 1.44
N THR A 206 9.68 -5.12 0.38
CA THR A 206 9.59 -3.65 0.36
C THR A 206 8.20 -3.23 -0.09
N VAL A 207 7.63 -2.24 0.55
CA VAL A 207 6.35 -1.61 0.20
C VAL A 207 6.58 -0.11 0.08
N PHE A 208 6.31 0.44 -1.09
CA PHE A 208 6.32 1.86 -1.34
C PHE A 208 4.95 2.31 -1.80
N ASP A 209 4.38 3.27 -1.11
CA ASP A 209 3.10 3.88 -1.45
C ASP A 209 3.29 5.40 -1.57
N ALA A 210 2.79 5.99 -2.66
CA ALA A 210 2.76 7.43 -2.85
C ALA A 210 1.38 7.86 -3.35
N GLY A 211 0.87 8.98 -2.84
CA GLY A 211 -0.45 9.50 -3.18
C GLY A 211 -0.46 11.01 -3.34
N LEU A 212 -1.10 11.47 -4.42
CA LEU A 212 -1.44 12.87 -4.65
C LEU A 212 -2.95 13.02 -4.56
N SER A 213 -3.42 13.97 -3.75
CA SER A 213 -4.84 14.29 -3.60
C SER A 213 -5.08 15.76 -3.90
N VAL A 214 -6.07 16.03 -4.76
CA VAL A 214 -6.51 17.38 -5.12
C VAL A 214 -7.97 17.57 -4.70
N ALA A 215 -8.22 18.38 -3.68
CA ALA A 215 -9.57 18.71 -3.23
C ALA A 215 -10.31 19.50 -4.30
N MET A 216 -11.46 18.99 -4.74
CA MET A 216 -12.38 19.68 -5.66
C MET A 216 -13.47 20.44 -4.89
N THR A 217 -13.91 19.87 -3.79
CA THR A 217 -14.86 20.46 -2.84
C THR A 217 -14.42 20.12 -1.41
N LYS A 218 -15.20 20.53 -0.42
CA LYS A 218 -14.94 20.15 0.98
C LYS A 218 -15.00 18.62 1.18
N GLN A 219 -15.78 17.90 0.38
CA GLN A 219 -16.05 16.48 0.53
C GLN A 219 -15.46 15.61 -0.59
N LEU A 220 -15.20 16.20 -1.75
CA LEU A 220 -14.78 15.47 -2.94
C LEU A 220 -13.32 15.80 -3.29
N ALA A 221 -12.51 14.79 -3.57
CA ALA A 221 -11.14 14.93 -4.06
C ALA A 221 -10.87 14.00 -5.26
N LEU A 222 -10.01 14.44 -6.15
CA LEU A 222 -9.35 13.58 -7.14
C LEU A 222 -8.06 13.05 -6.54
N THR A 223 -7.78 11.78 -6.79
CA THR A 223 -6.59 11.12 -6.26
C THR A 223 -5.83 10.40 -7.36
N ALA A 224 -4.52 10.45 -7.26
CA ALA A 224 -3.60 9.62 -8.04
C ALA A 224 -2.64 8.95 -7.07
N THR A 225 -2.47 7.65 -7.20
CA THR A 225 -1.64 6.87 -6.28
C THR A 225 -0.77 5.90 -7.03
N LEU A 226 0.41 5.69 -6.51
CA LEU A 226 1.37 4.70 -6.94
C LEU A 226 1.65 3.77 -5.76
N SER A 227 1.51 2.47 -5.96
CA SER A 227 1.94 1.45 -5.02
C SER A 227 2.95 0.55 -5.72
N HIS A 228 4.08 0.31 -5.06
CA HIS A 228 5.12 -0.61 -5.53
C HIS A 228 5.47 -1.58 -4.42
N ARG A 229 5.44 -2.86 -4.74
CA ARG A 229 5.80 -3.95 -3.83
C ARG A 229 6.92 -4.76 -4.45
N TYR A 230 7.91 -5.04 -3.65
CA TYR A 230 9.01 -5.91 -4.00
C TYR A 230 9.10 -7.05 -2.99
N ASP A 231 9.26 -8.26 -3.48
CA ASP A 231 9.57 -9.45 -2.67
C ASP A 231 10.79 -10.14 -3.29
N SER A 232 11.85 -10.32 -2.51
CA SER A 232 13.06 -11.00 -2.98
C SER A 232 12.85 -12.51 -3.19
N ARG A 233 11.78 -13.07 -2.56
CA ARG A 233 11.43 -14.49 -2.63
C ARG A 233 9.93 -14.69 -2.86
N PRO A 234 9.43 -14.30 -4.04
CA PRO A 234 8.04 -14.52 -4.39
C PRO A 234 7.75 -16.02 -4.51
N ALA A 235 6.48 -16.39 -4.43
CA ALA A 235 6.06 -17.76 -4.71
C ALA A 235 6.44 -18.15 -6.15
N GLU A 236 6.63 -19.45 -6.39
CA GLU A 236 7.06 -19.98 -7.68
C GLU A 236 6.12 -19.53 -8.82
N GLY A 237 6.71 -19.02 -9.90
CA GLY A 237 5.96 -18.49 -11.05
C GLY A 237 5.50 -17.04 -10.93
N LEU A 238 5.74 -16.36 -9.80
CA LEU A 238 5.43 -14.94 -9.62
C LEU A 238 6.67 -14.05 -9.86
N GLY A 239 6.39 -12.79 -10.25
CA GLY A 239 7.44 -11.76 -10.37
C GLY A 239 7.84 -11.20 -9.01
N HIS A 240 9.05 -10.63 -8.93
CA HIS A 240 9.55 -9.96 -7.73
C HIS A 240 8.90 -8.60 -7.49
N ASN A 241 8.34 -7.98 -8.51
CA ASN A 241 7.85 -6.61 -8.47
C ASN A 241 6.39 -6.55 -8.91
N ASP A 242 5.57 -5.88 -8.09
CA ASP A 242 4.22 -5.49 -8.43
C ASP A 242 4.11 -3.97 -8.35
N THR A 243 3.74 -3.34 -9.46
CA THR A 243 3.57 -1.88 -9.51
C THR A 243 2.17 -1.56 -9.98
N LEU A 244 1.56 -0.62 -9.27
CA LEU A 244 0.21 -0.21 -9.50
C LEU A 244 0.09 1.30 -9.49
N PHE A 245 -0.59 1.83 -10.51
CA PHE A 245 -1.00 3.23 -10.56
C PHE A 245 -2.52 3.33 -10.67
N VAL A 246 -3.12 4.16 -9.80
CA VAL A 246 -4.56 4.38 -9.75
C VAL A 246 -4.87 5.85 -9.81
N THR A 247 -5.91 6.19 -10.57
CA THR A 247 -6.61 7.45 -10.43
C THR A 247 -8.05 7.18 -9.99
N GLY A 248 -8.56 7.99 -9.09
CA GLY A 248 -9.89 7.77 -8.51
C GLY A 248 -10.52 9.03 -7.96
N VAL A 249 -11.73 8.84 -7.46
CA VAL A 249 -12.50 9.85 -6.75
C VAL A 249 -12.63 9.42 -5.31
N SER A 250 -12.42 10.35 -4.40
CA SER A 250 -12.51 10.10 -2.96
C SER A 250 -13.54 10.98 -2.29
N LEU A 251 -14.28 10.40 -1.34
CA LEU A 251 -15.23 11.10 -0.47
C LEU A 251 -14.61 11.21 0.92
N ARG A 252 -14.60 12.46 1.43
CA ARG A 252 -14.05 12.82 2.74
C ARG A 252 -15.19 13.05 3.73
N PHE A 253 -14.99 12.55 4.94
CA PHE A 253 -15.84 12.79 6.12
C PHE A 253 -14.95 13.28 7.26
N ASP A 254 -15.13 14.55 7.62
CA ASP A 254 -14.40 15.26 8.70
C ASP A 254 -15.21 15.36 9.97
#